data_91d07d37f013f05f9823659362f16f57
#
_entry.id   91d07d37f013f05f9823659362f16f57
#
_cell.length_a   1.000
_cell.length_b   1.000
_cell.length_c   1.000
_cell.angle_alpha   90.00
_cell.angle_beta   90.00
_cell.angle_gamma   90.00
#
_symmetry.space_group_name_H-M   'P 1'
#
loop_
_entity.id
_entity.type
_entity.pdbx_description
1 polymer ?
#
loop_
_entity_poly.entity_id
_entity_poly.type
_entity_poly.pdbx_seq_one_letter_code
_entity_poly.pdbx_strand_id
1 'polypeptide(L)'
;MYNELFGPSIYLLVLDMFLENPDEYMNVREVARKVDKNPGSISRILPRLLEEGILQQIQVGKSMYAYHLNSENELIHLLIEFRKKLQKFKNKSKE
;
A
#
# COMPACT_ATOMS: atom_id res chain seq x y z
N MET A 1 -4.61 -8.08 2.92
CA MET A 1 -5.98 -8.46 2.57
C MET A 1 -6.23 -8.64 1.08
N TYR A 2 -5.97 -7.62 0.27
CA TYR A 2 -6.18 -7.76 -1.18
C TYR A 2 -5.30 -8.81 -1.82
N ASN A 3 -4.08 -8.97 -1.31
CA ASN A 3 -3.17 -10.01 -1.75
C ASN A 3 -3.75 -11.41 -1.52
N GLU A 4 -4.45 -11.62 -0.41
CA GLU A 4 -5.10 -12.89 -0.10
C GLU A 4 -6.31 -13.16 -1.00
N LEU A 5 -7.07 -12.12 -1.33
CA LEU A 5 -8.26 -12.24 -2.15
C LEU A 5 -7.95 -12.50 -3.63
N PHE A 6 -6.93 -11.84 -4.16
CA PHE A 6 -6.65 -11.81 -5.59
C PHE A 6 -5.39 -12.55 -5.99
N GLY A 7 -4.78 -13.25 -5.04
CA GLY A 7 -3.57 -14.01 -5.25
C GLY A 7 -2.30 -13.22 -4.96
N PRO A 8 -1.18 -13.91 -4.77
CA PRO A 8 0.07 -13.28 -4.39
C PRO A 8 0.64 -12.43 -5.53
N SER A 9 0.93 -11.16 -5.22
CA SER A 9 1.68 -10.28 -6.11
C SER A 9 2.37 -9.22 -5.25
N ILE A 10 3.52 -8.77 -5.71
CA ILE A 10 4.26 -7.71 -5.01
C ILE A 10 3.44 -6.43 -5.01
N TYR A 11 2.76 -6.13 -6.12
CA TYR A 11 1.88 -4.97 -6.22
C TYR A 11 0.81 -4.97 -5.12
N LEU A 12 0.07 -6.06 -4.99
CA LEU A 12 -0.99 -6.16 -3.99
C LEU A 12 -0.44 -6.19 -2.57
N LEU A 13 0.72 -6.80 -2.37
CA LEU A 13 1.38 -6.83 -1.07
C LEU A 13 1.74 -5.41 -0.60
N VAL A 14 2.30 -4.61 -1.50
CA VAL A 14 2.65 -3.22 -1.22
C VAL A 14 1.38 -2.38 -0.99
N LEU A 15 0.37 -2.55 -1.83
CA LEU A 15 -0.91 -1.86 -1.67
C LEU A 15 -1.52 -2.16 -0.30
N ASP A 16 -1.61 -3.43 0.07
CA ASP A 16 -2.15 -3.83 1.37
C ASP A 16 -1.40 -3.17 2.52
N MET A 17 -0.07 -3.14 2.43
CA MET A 17 0.76 -2.56 3.48
C MET A 17 0.47 -1.06 3.67
N PHE A 18 0.32 -0.31 2.57
CA PHE A 18 -0.02 1.11 2.66
C PHE A 18 -1.45 1.31 3.17
N LEU A 19 -2.38 0.46 2.78
CA LEU A 19 -3.76 0.55 3.28
C LEU A 19 -3.86 0.24 4.78
N GLU A 20 -2.98 -0.60 5.29
CA GLU A 20 -2.89 -0.86 6.73
C GLU A 20 -2.26 0.28 7.51
N ASN A 21 -1.48 1.12 6.83
CA ASN A 21 -0.73 2.22 7.43
C ASN A 21 -1.00 3.51 6.65
N PRO A 22 -2.26 3.97 6.61
CA PRO A 22 -2.67 5.03 5.68
C PRO A 22 -2.03 6.39 5.93
N ASP A 23 -1.52 6.63 7.13
CA ASP A 23 -0.92 7.91 7.48
C ASP A 23 0.61 7.89 7.46
N GLU A 24 1.21 6.75 7.11
CA GLU A 24 2.66 6.63 7.12
C GLU A 24 3.29 7.06 5.80
N TYR A 25 4.47 7.67 5.92
CA TYR A 25 5.35 8.01 4.82
C TYR A 25 6.55 7.08 4.87
N MET A 26 6.83 6.38 3.76
CA MET A 26 7.88 5.36 3.75
C MET A 26 8.73 5.47 2.50
N ASN A 27 10.05 5.33 2.67
CA ASN A 27 10.96 5.23 1.54
C ASN A 27 11.01 3.78 1.01
N VAL A 28 11.73 3.57 -0.10
CA VAL A 28 11.82 2.26 -0.76
C VAL A 28 12.29 1.17 0.21
N ARG A 29 13.32 1.46 0.99
CA ARG A 29 13.91 0.47 1.93
C ARG A 29 12.93 0.08 3.02
N GLU A 30 12.21 1.06 3.54
CA GLU A 30 11.21 0.82 4.57
C GLU A 30 10.06 -0.04 4.04
N VAL A 31 9.59 0.26 2.83
CA VAL A 31 8.55 -0.55 2.19
C VAL A 31 9.05 -1.98 1.99
N ALA A 32 10.25 -2.13 1.43
CA ALA A 32 10.84 -3.43 1.17
C ALA A 32 10.96 -4.28 2.44
N ARG A 33 11.38 -3.65 3.52
CA ARG A 33 11.52 -4.34 4.81
C ARG A 33 10.16 -4.77 5.36
N LYS A 34 9.15 -3.90 5.28
CA LYS A 34 7.81 -4.20 5.80
C LYS A 34 7.13 -5.34 5.04
N VAL A 35 7.36 -5.44 3.74
CA VAL A 35 6.76 -6.51 2.92
C VAL A 35 7.70 -7.69 2.71
N ASP A 36 8.90 -7.62 3.27
CA ASP A 36 9.93 -8.66 3.17
C ASP A 36 10.26 -9.03 1.73
N LYS A 37 10.57 -8.00 0.94
CA LYS A 37 10.94 -8.14 -0.47
C LYS A 37 12.18 -7.31 -0.77
N ASN A 38 12.81 -7.63 -1.90
CA ASN A 38 14.00 -6.95 -2.37
C ASN A 38 13.68 -5.49 -2.75
N PRO A 39 14.50 -4.50 -2.32
CA PRO A 39 14.27 -3.10 -2.70
C PRO A 39 14.19 -2.86 -4.20
N GLY A 40 14.92 -3.62 -5.01
CA GLY A 40 14.84 -3.52 -6.47
C GLY A 40 13.45 -3.86 -7.00
N SER A 41 12.79 -4.86 -6.43
CA SER A 41 11.42 -5.22 -6.81
C SER A 41 10.44 -4.11 -6.42
N ILE A 42 10.65 -3.51 -5.25
CA ILE A 42 9.80 -2.41 -4.79
C ILE A 42 9.97 -1.18 -5.68
N SER A 43 11.21 -0.86 -6.08
CA SER A 43 11.50 0.27 -6.97
C SER A 43 10.79 0.15 -8.32
N ARG A 44 10.48 -1.07 -8.75
CA ARG A 44 9.73 -1.30 -10.00
C ARG A 44 8.23 -1.13 -9.83
N ILE A 45 7.72 -1.38 -8.64
CA ILE A 45 6.28 -1.34 -8.37
C ILE A 45 5.81 0.07 -8.01
N LEU A 46 6.60 0.82 -7.25
CA LEU A 46 6.21 2.15 -6.78
C LEU A 46 5.83 3.11 -7.91
N PRO A 47 6.56 3.17 -9.06
CA PRO A 47 6.16 4.03 -10.16
C PRO A 47 4.76 3.71 -10.72
N ARG A 48 4.39 2.43 -10.75
CA ARG A 48 3.05 2.04 -11.19
C ARG A 48 1.98 2.58 -10.25
N LEU A 49 2.20 2.47 -8.96
CA LEU A 49 1.27 2.98 -7.96
C LEU A 49 1.16 4.50 -8.02
N LEU A 50 2.25 5.20 -8.34
CA LEU A 50 2.24 6.64 -8.56
C LEU A 50 1.43 7.02 -9.81
N GLU A 51 1.66 6.33 -10.92
CA GLU A 51 0.94 6.58 -12.18
C GLU A 51 -0.55 6.36 -12.03
N GLU A 52 -0.94 5.35 -11.27
CA GLU A 52 -2.34 5.02 -11.05
C GLU A 52 -3.00 5.93 -10.01
N GLY A 53 -2.25 6.85 -9.43
CA GLY A 53 -2.77 7.82 -8.45
C GLY A 53 -3.07 7.22 -7.09
N ILE A 54 -2.56 6.02 -6.81
CA ILE A 54 -2.75 5.33 -5.52
C ILE A 54 -1.80 5.90 -4.47
N LEU A 55 -0.57 6.16 -4.86
CA LEU A 55 0.44 6.76 -4.00
C LEU A 55 0.83 8.14 -4.49
N GLN A 56 1.33 8.94 -3.57
CA GLN A 56 2.04 10.19 -3.87
C GLN A 56 3.45 10.07 -3.31
N GLN A 57 4.39 10.81 -3.90
CA GLN A 57 5.74 10.86 -3.38
C GLN A 57 6.08 12.29 -2.96
N ILE A 58 6.89 12.40 -1.92
CA ILE A 58 7.47 13.67 -1.50
C ILE A 58 8.99 13.52 -1.44
N GLN A 59 9.69 14.60 -1.75
CA GLN A 59 11.14 14.61 -1.64
C GLN A 59 11.54 14.93 -0.19
N VAL A 60 12.40 14.07 0.36
CA VAL A 60 12.93 14.25 1.70
C VAL A 60 14.43 14.42 1.58
N GLY A 61 14.93 15.63 1.74
CA GLY A 61 16.33 15.93 1.51
C GLY A 61 16.65 16.04 0.03
N LYS A 62 17.93 15.82 -0.35
CA LYS A 62 18.41 16.06 -1.70
C LYS A 62 18.15 14.95 -2.71
N SER A 63 18.06 13.70 -2.25
CA SER A 63 17.98 12.55 -3.15
C SER A 63 17.06 11.43 -2.66
N MET A 64 16.32 11.66 -1.60
CA MET A 64 15.45 10.63 -1.03
C MET A 64 13.99 11.00 -1.24
N TYR A 65 13.18 10.00 -1.56
CA TYR A 65 11.72 10.15 -1.69
C TYR A 65 11.03 9.26 -0.68
N ALA A 66 9.94 9.77 -0.13
CA ALA A 66 9.02 8.98 0.68
C ALA A 66 7.68 8.88 -0.04
N TYR A 67 6.96 7.80 0.20
CA TYR A 67 5.71 7.47 -0.46
C TYR A 67 4.60 7.34 0.56
N HIS A 68 3.41 7.78 0.20
CA HIS A 68 2.24 7.70 1.06
C HIS A 68 0.97 7.56 0.21
N LEU A 69 -0.11 7.11 0.82
CA LEU A 69 -1.39 7.01 0.13
C LEU A 69 -1.87 8.38 -0.33
N ASN A 70 -2.44 8.41 -1.53
CA ASN A 70 -3.05 9.61 -2.07
C ASN A 70 -4.45 9.78 -1.48
N SER A 71 -4.57 10.57 -0.42
CA SER A 71 -5.82 10.79 0.29
C SER A 71 -6.89 11.51 -0.53
N GLU A 72 -6.51 12.12 -1.65
CA GLU A 72 -7.45 12.81 -2.54
C GLU A 72 -8.11 11.85 -3.53
N ASN A 73 -7.59 10.64 -3.68
CA ASN A 73 -8.15 9.65 -4.59
C ASN A 73 -9.31 8.91 -3.92
N GLU A 74 -10.50 9.07 -4.48
CA GLU A 74 -11.71 8.41 -3.96
C GLU A 74 -11.60 6.90 -3.92
N LEU A 75 -10.88 6.30 -4.87
CA LEU A 75 -10.66 4.86 -4.90
C LEU A 75 -9.98 4.40 -3.61
N ILE A 76 -9.03 5.18 -3.09
CA ILE A 76 -8.35 4.84 -1.85
C ILE A 76 -9.33 4.78 -0.68
N HIS A 77 -10.25 5.73 -0.60
CA HIS A 77 -11.27 5.73 0.44
C HIS A 77 -12.19 4.52 0.33
N LEU A 78 -12.57 4.15 -0.89
CA LEU A 78 -13.41 2.98 -1.13
C LEU A 78 -12.67 1.69 -0.76
N LEU A 79 -11.40 1.58 -1.07
CA LEU A 79 -10.59 0.41 -0.73
C LEU A 79 -10.42 0.25 0.78
N ILE A 80 -10.20 1.36 1.48
CA ILE A 80 -10.08 1.34 2.94
C ILE A 80 -11.41 0.93 3.57
N GLU A 81 -12.50 1.49 3.09
CA GLU A 81 -13.84 1.18 3.59
C GLU A 81 -14.21 -0.28 3.35
N PHE A 82 -13.97 -0.77 2.14
CA PHE A 82 -14.21 -2.17 1.79
C PHE A 82 -13.40 -3.10 2.68
N ARG A 83 -12.14 -2.78 2.92
CA ARG A 83 -11.25 -3.56 3.78
C ARG A 83 -11.79 -3.65 5.21
N LYS A 84 -12.27 -2.52 5.75
CA LYS A 84 -12.86 -2.49 7.09
C LYS A 84 -14.12 -3.36 7.18
N LYS A 85 -14.99 -3.26 6.19
CA LYS A 85 -16.21 -4.06 6.12
C LYS A 85 -15.90 -5.56 6.01
N LEU A 86 -14.91 -5.91 5.21
CA LEU A 86 -14.51 -7.29 5.03
C LEU A 86 -13.93 -7.88 6.31
N GLN A 87 -13.16 -7.10 7.06
CA GLN A 87 -12.62 -7.54 8.34
C GLN A 87 -13.73 -7.80 9.36
N LYS A 88 -14.75 -6.94 9.41
CA LYS A 88 -15.92 -7.16 10.26
C LYS A 88 -16.65 -8.43 9.90
N PHE A 89 -16.81 -8.70 8.61
CA PHE A 89 -17.43 -9.90 8.11
C PHE A 89 -16.65 -11.15 8.52
N LYS A 90 -15.32 -11.13 8.37
CA LYS A 90 -14.46 -12.24 8.78
C LYS A 90 -14.53 -12.49 10.28
N ASN A 91 -14.56 -11.42 11.08
CA ASN A 91 -14.64 -11.56 12.54
C ASN A 91 -15.97 -12.17 12.98
N LYS A 92 -17.06 -11.80 12.32
CA LYS A 92 -18.37 -12.39 12.61
C LYS A 92 -18.42 -13.87 12.25
N SER A 93 -17.80 -14.28 11.16
CA SER A 93 -17.83 -15.67 10.73
C SER A 93 -16.95 -16.59 11.56
N LYS A 94 -16.08 -16.03 12.42
CA LYS A 94 -15.27 -16.80 13.36
C LYS A 94 -15.98 -17.09 14.68
N GLU A 95 -17.08 -16.44 14.92
CA GLU A 95 -17.93 -16.67 16.08
C GLU A 95 -18.97 -17.74 15.76
#